data_cdecf2e69870faca68bba155aecb6042
#
_entry.id   cdecf2e69870faca68bba155aecb6042
#
_cell.length_a   1.000
_cell.length_b   1.000
_cell.length_c   1.000
_cell.angle_alpha   90.00
_cell.angle_beta   90.00
_cell.angle_gamma   90.00
#
_symmetry.space_group_name_H-M   'P 1'
#
loop_
_entity.id
_entity.type
_entity.pdbx_description
1 polymer ?
#
loop_
_entity_poly.entity_id
_entity_poly.type
_entity_poly.pdbx_seq_one_letter_code
_entity_poly.pdbx_strand_id
1 'polypeptide(L)'
;PTLICCKTIIGFGSPNKQGKEDCHGAALGVDEVALTREALGWTHGPFEIPDEHYAGWNGVAKGTAAQTTWANQLEEYRAEFPELAAEFERRTRGDLPEDFNAQADAYIQQCQDKMEKVASRKASQNCLNTYGPMLPELLGGSADLAGSNLTIWSGSKDISGDNADGNYIYYGVREFGMSAMMNGIALHGGFVNYGATFLMFMEYARNAVR
;
A
#
# COMPACT_ATOMS: atom_id res chain seq x y z
N PRO A 1 4.22 0.70 12.95
CA PRO A 1 5.11 -0.06 12.06
C PRO A 1 6.33 -0.57 12.83
N THR A 2 6.75 -1.81 12.56
CA THR A 2 7.91 -2.42 13.20
C THR A 2 8.89 -2.88 12.13
N LEU A 3 10.16 -2.51 12.23
CA LEU A 3 11.25 -2.99 11.39
C LEU A 3 12.06 -4.04 12.16
N ILE A 4 12.14 -5.25 11.62
CA ILE A 4 12.94 -6.34 12.20
C ILE A 4 14.17 -6.54 11.32
N CYS A 5 15.35 -6.22 11.88
CA CYS A 5 16.63 -6.43 11.20
C CYS A 5 17.17 -7.81 11.56
N CYS A 6 17.08 -8.76 10.61
CA CYS A 6 17.58 -10.13 10.79
C CYS A 6 19.06 -10.22 10.37
N LYS A 7 19.93 -10.61 11.29
CA LYS A 7 21.34 -10.88 11.03
C LYS A 7 21.53 -12.38 10.86
N THR A 8 21.61 -12.83 9.63
CA THR A 8 21.62 -14.25 9.26
C THR A 8 22.84 -14.61 8.41
N ILE A 9 23.05 -15.90 8.21
CA ILE A 9 24.04 -16.42 7.28
C ILE A 9 23.34 -17.39 6.32
N ILE A 10 23.64 -17.29 5.03
CA ILE A 10 23.07 -18.18 4.03
C ILE A 10 23.47 -19.63 4.28
N GLY A 11 22.53 -20.56 4.13
CA GLY A 11 22.78 -22.00 4.35
C GLY A 11 23.11 -22.36 5.79
N PHE A 12 22.58 -21.60 6.77
CA PHE A 12 22.80 -21.86 8.20
C PHE A 12 22.57 -23.33 8.57
N GLY A 13 23.54 -23.92 9.26
CA GLY A 13 23.50 -25.31 9.69
C GLY A 13 24.08 -26.30 8.68
N SER A 14 24.37 -25.89 7.43
CA SER A 14 25.03 -26.78 6.45
C SER A 14 26.54 -26.79 6.69
N PRO A 15 27.14 -27.94 7.07
CA PRO A 15 28.55 -28.00 7.45
C PRO A 15 29.51 -27.60 6.34
N ASN A 16 29.19 -27.92 5.08
CA ASN A 16 30.07 -27.69 3.94
C ASN A 16 29.69 -26.49 3.09
N LYS A 17 28.42 -26.03 3.13
CA LYS A 17 27.89 -25.01 2.23
C LYS A 17 27.45 -23.71 2.93
N GLN A 18 27.38 -23.68 4.26
CA GLN A 18 27.04 -22.45 4.99
C GLN A 18 28.00 -21.30 4.61
N GLY A 19 27.42 -20.13 4.37
CA GLY A 19 28.15 -18.90 4.03
C GLY A 19 28.73 -18.87 2.62
N LYS A 20 28.40 -19.85 1.76
CA LYS A 20 28.90 -19.95 0.38
C LYS A 20 27.77 -19.72 -0.62
N GLU A 21 28.12 -19.28 -1.82
CA GLU A 21 27.19 -19.08 -2.93
C GLU A 21 26.56 -20.39 -3.42
N ASP A 22 27.20 -21.53 -3.22
CA ASP A 22 26.74 -22.87 -3.64
C ASP A 22 25.33 -23.21 -3.15
N CYS A 23 24.89 -22.63 -2.03
CA CYS A 23 23.55 -22.87 -1.48
C CYS A 23 22.51 -21.80 -1.86
N HIS A 24 22.87 -20.81 -2.70
CA HIS A 24 21.95 -19.72 -3.04
C HIS A 24 20.85 -20.14 -4.02
N GLY A 25 21.13 -20.92 -5.01
CA GLY A 25 20.15 -21.27 -6.04
C GLY A 25 20.16 -22.76 -6.42
N ALA A 26 20.93 -23.58 -5.70
CA ALA A 26 21.06 -24.99 -5.93
C ALA A 26 20.61 -25.81 -4.71
N ALA A 27 20.10 -27.02 -4.97
CA ALA A 27 19.80 -27.95 -3.90
C ALA A 27 21.08 -28.34 -3.14
N LEU A 28 20.96 -28.52 -1.82
CA LEU A 28 22.09 -28.96 -1.00
C LEU A 28 22.62 -30.34 -1.41
N GLY A 29 21.71 -31.21 -1.89
CA GLY A 29 21.99 -32.61 -2.18
C GLY A 29 21.69 -33.51 -0.97
N VAL A 30 21.49 -34.79 -1.23
CA VAL A 30 21.00 -35.76 -0.21
C VAL A 30 21.98 -35.83 0.97
N ASP A 31 23.27 -35.94 0.68
CA ASP A 31 24.30 -36.10 1.73
C ASP A 31 24.42 -34.85 2.59
N GLU A 32 24.44 -33.64 1.98
CA GLU A 32 24.54 -32.39 2.71
C GLU A 32 23.26 -32.06 3.50
N VAL A 33 22.09 -32.49 3.02
CA VAL A 33 20.82 -32.43 3.78
C VAL A 33 20.91 -33.27 5.04
N ALA A 34 21.44 -34.50 4.92
CA ALA A 34 21.63 -35.38 6.08
C ALA A 34 22.55 -34.76 7.13
N LEU A 35 23.71 -34.25 6.71
CA LEU A 35 24.66 -33.53 7.59
C LEU A 35 24.04 -32.27 8.22
N THR A 36 23.27 -31.53 7.47
CA THR A 36 22.57 -30.32 7.95
C THR A 36 21.53 -30.66 9.01
N ARG A 37 20.77 -31.75 8.80
CA ARG A 37 19.79 -32.23 9.80
C ARG A 37 20.47 -32.64 11.09
N GLU A 38 21.58 -33.35 11.01
CA GLU A 38 22.40 -33.75 12.17
C GLU A 38 22.93 -32.50 12.90
N ALA A 39 23.51 -31.53 12.16
CA ALA A 39 24.06 -30.30 12.73
C ALA A 39 22.99 -29.42 13.42
N LEU A 40 21.76 -29.44 12.92
CA LEU A 40 20.62 -28.72 13.49
C LEU A 40 19.87 -29.53 14.57
N GLY A 41 20.27 -30.78 14.84
CA GLY A 41 19.59 -31.65 15.78
C GLY A 41 18.18 -32.09 15.35
N TRP A 42 17.88 -32.05 14.04
CA TRP A 42 16.58 -32.42 13.49
C TRP A 42 16.51 -33.94 13.29
N THR A 43 15.80 -34.64 14.16
CA THR A 43 15.74 -36.10 14.20
C THR A 43 14.56 -36.71 13.45
N HIS A 44 13.63 -35.90 12.97
CA HIS A 44 12.42 -36.36 12.27
C HIS A 44 12.66 -36.67 10.80
N GLY A 45 11.81 -37.46 10.18
CA GLY A 45 11.89 -37.83 8.76
C GLY A 45 11.70 -36.62 7.81
N PRO A 46 11.96 -36.79 6.50
CA PRO A 46 11.64 -35.78 5.50
C PRO A 46 10.16 -35.43 5.53
N PHE A 47 9.82 -34.13 5.58
CA PHE A 47 8.44 -33.62 5.64
C PHE A 47 7.65 -34.03 6.89
N GLU A 48 8.27 -34.66 7.87
CA GLU A 48 7.68 -34.97 9.17
C GLU A 48 7.88 -33.82 10.13
N ILE A 49 6.79 -33.17 10.52
CA ILE A 49 6.78 -32.03 11.46
C ILE A 49 6.03 -32.46 12.72
N PRO A 50 6.64 -32.40 13.90
CA PRO A 50 5.98 -32.75 15.15
C PRO A 50 4.76 -31.88 15.44
N ASP A 51 3.73 -32.45 16.08
CA ASP A 51 2.48 -31.79 16.42
C ASP A 51 2.69 -30.54 17.30
N GLU A 52 3.71 -30.56 18.14
CA GLU A 52 4.07 -29.41 18.98
C GLU A 52 4.46 -28.17 18.18
N HIS A 53 5.10 -28.36 17.03
CA HIS A 53 5.42 -27.24 16.13
C HIS A 53 4.18 -26.71 15.43
N TYR A 54 3.27 -27.59 14.98
CA TYR A 54 1.97 -27.16 14.48
C TYR A 54 1.18 -26.40 15.54
N ALA A 55 1.12 -26.92 16.76
CA ALA A 55 0.43 -26.26 17.86
C ALA A 55 1.03 -24.87 18.20
N GLY A 56 2.37 -24.77 18.21
CA GLY A 56 3.09 -23.52 18.48
C GLY A 56 2.86 -22.43 17.41
N TRP A 57 2.67 -22.83 16.15
CA TRP A 57 2.43 -21.92 15.04
C TRP A 57 0.94 -21.69 14.74
N ASN A 58 0.04 -22.45 15.35
CA ASN A 58 -1.39 -22.35 15.12
C ASN A 58 -1.98 -21.07 15.73
N GLY A 59 -2.18 -20.06 14.89
CA GLY A 59 -2.78 -18.77 15.27
C GLY A 59 -4.31 -18.71 15.16
N VAL A 60 -5.00 -19.80 14.80
CA VAL A 60 -6.43 -19.78 14.48
C VAL A 60 -7.27 -19.30 15.67
N ALA A 61 -7.09 -19.84 16.85
CA ALA A 61 -7.88 -19.45 18.02
C ALA A 61 -7.67 -17.97 18.38
N LYS A 62 -6.42 -17.50 18.37
CA LYS A 62 -6.07 -16.09 18.63
C LYS A 62 -6.66 -15.18 17.54
N GLY A 63 -6.55 -15.58 16.27
CA GLY A 63 -7.09 -14.83 15.13
C GLY A 63 -8.61 -14.73 15.19
N THR A 64 -9.30 -15.83 15.48
CA THR A 64 -10.76 -15.84 15.64
C THR A 64 -11.22 -14.92 16.77
N ALA A 65 -10.55 -14.95 17.91
CA ALA A 65 -10.88 -14.06 19.01
C ALA A 65 -10.70 -12.58 18.65
N ALA A 66 -9.59 -12.23 17.96
CA ALA A 66 -9.34 -10.88 17.49
C ALA A 66 -10.39 -10.43 16.46
N GLN A 67 -10.74 -11.30 15.52
CA GLN A 67 -11.77 -11.02 14.51
C GLN A 67 -13.15 -10.81 15.15
N THR A 68 -13.52 -11.63 16.13
CA THR A 68 -14.79 -11.48 16.86
C THR A 68 -14.84 -10.14 17.61
N THR A 69 -13.75 -9.77 18.27
CA THR A 69 -13.66 -8.46 18.96
C THR A 69 -13.83 -7.31 17.96
N TRP A 70 -13.13 -7.35 16.84
CA TRP A 70 -13.26 -6.34 15.78
C TRP A 70 -14.68 -6.27 15.23
N ALA A 71 -15.31 -7.42 14.93
CA ALA A 71 -16.67 -7.46 14.39
C ALA A 71 -17.68 -6.81 15.34
N ASN A 72 -17.58 -7.11 16.64
CA ASN A 72 -18.45 -6.51 17.66
C ASN A 72 -18.25 -4.98 17.74
N GLN A 73 -17.00 -4.50 17.73
CA GLN A 73 -16.70 -3.06 17.73
C GLN A 73 -17.27 -2.37 16.49
N LEU A 74 -17.21 -3.01 15.33
CA LEU A 74 -17.78 -2.45 14.09
C LEU A 74 -19.30 -2.38 14.15
N GLU A 75 -19.98 -3.37 14.74
CA GLU A 75 -21.43 -3.32 14.95
C GLU A 75 -21.84 -2.19 15.92
N GLU A 76 -21.09 -2.03 17.02
CA GLU A 76 -21.31 -0.91 17.95
C GLU A 76 -21.09 0.44 17.25
N TYR A 77 -20.04 0.54 16.42
CA TYR A 77 -19.77 1.74 15.64
C TYR A 77 -20.87 2.04 14.62
N ARG A 78 -21.41 1.03 13.94
CA ARG A 78 -22.55 1.19 13.02
C ARG A 78 -23.80 1.70 13.72
N ALA A 79 -24.04 1.23 14.93
CA ALA A 79 -25.19 1.67 15.71
C ALA A 79 -25.07 3.13 16.17
N GLU A 80 -23.87 3.56 16.55
CA GLU A 80 -23.61 4.90 17.06
C GLU A 80 -23.36 5.92 15.94
N PHE A 81 -22.66 5.51 14.87
CA PHE A 81 -22.23 6.38 13.76
C PHE A 81 -22.56 5.78 12.39
N PRO A 82 -23.84 5.61 12.03
CA PRO A 82 -24.25 4.85 10.83
C PRO A 82 -23.67 5.43 9.52
N GLU A 83 -23.63 6.75 9.37
CA GLU A 83 -23.11 7.39 8.15
C GLU A 83 -21.58 7.20 8.01
N LEU A 84 -20.85 7.35 9.12
CA LEU A 84 -19.41 7.15 9.11
C LEU A 84 -19.02 5.68 8.88
N ALA A 85 -19.80 4.75 9.44
CA ALA A 85 -19.61 3.33 9.22
C ALA A 85 -19.87 2.94 7.76
N ALA A 86 -20.94 3.45 7.16
CA ALA A 86 -21.25 3.23 5.75
C ALA A 86 -20.12 3.76 4.83
N GLU A 87 -19.61 4.95 5.12
CA GLU A 87 -18.49 5.55 4.38
C GLU A 87 -17.18 4.76 4.56
N PHE A 88 -16.87 4.32 5.78
CA PHE A 88 -15.73 3.44 6.05
C PHE A 88 -15.81 2.14 5.23
N GLU A 89 -16.98 1.50 5.22
CA GLU A 89 -17.19 0.27 4.47
C GLU A 89 -17.13 0.49 2.96
N ARG A 90 -17.73 1.56 2.44
CA ARG A 90 -17.65 1.93 1.03
C ARG A 90 -16.19 2.04 0.59
N ARG A 91 -15.39 2.82 1.32
CA ARG A 91 -13.96 3.01 1.02
C ARG A 91 -13.16 1.72 1.14
N THR A 92 -13.43 0.91 2.17
CA THR A 92 -12.72 -0.36 2.39
C THR A 92 -13.02 -1.37 1.28
N ARG A 93 -14.22 -1.35 0.68
CA ARG A 93 -14.56 -2.14 -0.51
C ARG A 93 -13.98 -1.58 -1.81
N GLY A 94 -13.54 -0.32 -1.81
CA GLY A 94 -13.09 0.39 -3.01
C GLY A 94 -14.23 0.89 -3.91
N ASP A 95 -15.44 0.97 -3.37
CA ASP A 95 -16.60 1.48 -4.11
C ASP A 95 -16.53 3.01 -4.23
N LEU A 96 -16.84 3.53 -5.42
CA LEU A 96 -16.99 4.98 -5.63
C LEU A 96 -18.32 5.48 -5.02
N PRO A 97 -18.43 6.79 -4.71
CA PRO A 97 -19.71 7.39 -4.35
C PRO A 97 -20.80 7.10 -5.41
N GLU A 98 -22.04 6.93 -4.97
CA GLU A 98 -23.16 6.48 -5.82
C GLU A 98 -23.37 7.35 -7.06
N ASP A 99 -23.21 8.66 -6.92
CA ASP A 99 -23.43 9.63 -7.99
C ASP A 99 -22.16 10.00 -8.77
N PHE A 100 -21.00 9.41 -8.44
CA PHE A 100 -19.71 9.74 -9.04
C PHE A 100 -19.71 9.62 -10.56
N ASN A 101 -20.23 8.51 -11.11
CA ASN A 101 -20.24 8.29 -12.55
C ASN A 101 -21.09 9.32 -13.28
N ALA A 102 -22.27 9.65 -12.77
CA ALA A 102 -23.16 10.66 -13.37
C ALA A 102 -22.52 12.07 -13.39
N GLN A 103 -21.85 12.43 -12.29
CA GLN A 103 -21.13 13.72 -12.21
C GLN A 103 -19.90 13.73 -13.12
N ALA A 104 -19.17 12.62 -13.21
CA ALA A 104 -18.03 12.50 -14.11
C ALA A 104 -18.45 12.62 -15.59
N ASP A 105 -19.53 11.97 -16.00
CA ASP A 105 -20.09 12.07 -17.35
C ASP A 105 -20.54 13.50 -17.67
N ALA A 106 -21.19 14.17 -16.74
CA ALA A 106 -21.58 15.57 -16.88
C ALA A 106 -20.36 16.50 -17.07
N TYR A 107 -19.27 16.24 -16.33
CA TYR A 107 -18.03 17.01 -16.49
C TYR A 107 -17.36 16.74 -17.84
N ILE A 108 -17.35 15.51 -18.31
CA ILE A 108 -16.81 15.16 -19.64
C ILE A 108 -17.60 15.90 -20.71
N GLN A 109 -18.94 15.90 -20.64
CA GLN A 109 -19.78 16.63 -21.57
C GLN A 109 -19.52 18.14 -21.53
N GLN A 110 -19.36 18.71 -20.33
CA GLN A 110 -18.99 20.12 -20.18
C GLN A 110 -17.66 20.46 -20.87
N CYS A 111 -16.66 19.58 -20.75
CA CYS A 111 -15.36 19.77 -21.42
C CYS A 111 -15.51 19.73 -22.95
N GLN A 112 -16.35 18.82 -23.48
CA GLN A 112 -16.63 18.71 -24.90
C GLN A 112 -17.36 19.96 -25.42
N ASP A 113 -18.33 20.47 -24.69
CA ASP A 113 -19.10 21.65 -25.11
C ASP A 113 -18.24 22.92 -25.09
N LYS A 114 -17.35 23.06 -24.11
CA LYS A 114 -16.46 24.22 -24.03
C LYS A 114 -15.33 24.22 -25.06
N MET A 115 -14.82 23.04 -25.43
CA MET A 115 -13.68 22.86 -26.34
C MET A 115 -12.49 23.79 -26.01
N GLU A 116 -12.23 23.98 -24.71
CA GLU A 116 -11.22 24.91 -24.23
C GLU A 116 -9.81 24.38 -24.48
N LYS A 117 -8.93 25.20 -25.06
CA LYS A 117 -7.54 24.85 -25.29
C LYS A 117 -6.69 25.25 -24.09
N VAL A 118 -6.31 24.27 -23.28
CA VAL A 118 -5.51 24.46 -22.05
C VAL A 118 -4.25 23.60 -22.06
N ALA A 119 -3.25 23.97 -21.27
CA ALA A 119 -2.08 23.13 -21.03
C ALA A 119 -2.49 21.84 -20.29
N SER A 120 -1.82 20.71 -20.56
CA SER A 120 -2.15 19.41 -19.96
C SER A 120 -2.17 19.44 -18.43
N ARG A 121 -1.22 20.14 -17.79
CA ARG A 121 -1.22 20.35 -16.32
C ARG A 121 -2.46 21.10 -15.84
N LYS A 122 -2.99 22.04 -16.63
CA LYS A 122 -4.22 22.78 -16.29
C LYS A 122 -5.46 21.90 -16.47
N ALA A 123 -5.49 21.07 -17.49
CA ALA A 123 -6.54 20.05 -17.64
C ALA A 123 -6.56 19.09 -16.45
N SER A 124 -5.39 18.61 -16.00
CA SER A 124 -5.26 17.79 -14.81
C SER A 124 -5.77 18.50 -13.55
N GLN A 125 -5.40 19.77 -13.33
CA GLN A 125 -5.91 20.56 -12.21
C GLN A 125 -7.44 20.75 -12.26
N ASN A 126 -7.98 20.96 -13.45
CA ASN A 126 -9.43 21.07 -13.62
C ASN A 126 -10.14 19.77 -13.24
N CYS A 127 -9.56 18.60 -13.58
CA CYS A 127 -10.04 17.30 -13.10
C CYS A 127 -9.98 17.21 -11.57
N LEU A 128 -8.86 17.59 -10.96
CA LEU A 128 -8.73 17.58 -9.48
C LEU A 128 -9.76 18.49 -8.81
N ASN A 129 -9.99 19.69 -9.34
CA ASN A 129 -11.02 20.62 -8.84
C ASN A 129 -12.44 20.07 -8.97
N THR A 130 -12.69 19.21 -9.96
CA THR A 130 -14.01 18.62 -10.21
C THR A 130 -14.20 17.34 -9.40
N TYR A 131 -13.26 16.42 -9.46
CA TYR A 131 -13.39 15.11 -8.83
C TYR A 131 -13.01 15.12 -7.32
N GLY A 132 -12.12 16.01 -6.91
CA GLY A 132 -11.70 16.10 -5.52
C GLY A 132 -12.84 16.30 -4.52
N PRO A 133 -13.81 17.20 -4.76
CA PRO A 133 -14.98 17.33 -3.90
C PRO A 133 -15.89 16.11 -3.84
N MET A 134 -15.87 15.26 -4.88
CA MET A 134 -16.68 14.03 -4.96
C MET A 134 -16.01 12.85 -4.24
N LEU A 135 -14.70 12.91 -4.05
CA LEU A 135 -13.87 11.82 -3.53
C LEU A 135 -13.20 12.24 -2.21
N PRO A 136 -13.90 12.16 -1.07
CA PRO A 136 -13.29 12.49 0.23
C PRO A 136 -12.08 11.62 0.57
N GLU A 137 -11.92 10.48 -0.07
CA GLU A 137 -10.75 9.59 0.00
C GLU A 137 -9.61 9.97 -0.94
N LEU A 138 -9.73 11.05 -1.72
CA LEU A 138 -8.66 11.49 -2.63
C LEU A 138 -7.47 12.02 -1.83
N LEU A 139 -6.32 11.38 -2.00
CA LEU A 139 -5.08 11.72 -1.32
C LEU A 139 -3.95 11.82 -2.33
N GLY A 140 -3.27 12.95 -2.40
CA GLY A 140 -2.19 13.06 -3.37
C GLY A 140 -1.16 14.12 -3.06
N GLY A 141 -0.32 14.41 -4.04
CA GLY A 141 0.74 15.38 -3.87
C GLY A 141 1.71 15.43 -5.03
N SER A 142 2.86 16.06 -4.78
CA SER A 142 3.90 16.23 -5.79
C SER A 142 5.29 16.10 -5.19
N ALA A 143 6.23 15.60 -6.00
CA ALA A 143 7.65 15.57 -5.67
C ALA A 143 8.28 16.96 -5.91
N ASP A 144 7.96 17.89 -5.00
CA ASP A 144 8.46 19.30 -4.96
C ASP A 144 8.13 20.15 -6.21
N LEU A 145 7.08 19.78 -6.95
CA LEU A 145 6.66 20.47 -8.17
C LEU A 145 5.19 20.90 -8.14
N ALA A 146 4.60 21.05 -6.95
CA ALA A 146 3.18 21.33 -6.77
C ALA A 146 2.66 22.53 -7.61
N GLY A 147 3.38 23.65 -7.59
CA GLY A 147 3.06 24.83 -8.38
C GLY A 147 3.28 24.66 -9.88
N SER A 148 4.32 23.92 -10.26
CA SER A 148 4.66 23.68 -11.67
C SER A 148 3.74 22.66 -12.35
N ASN A 149 3.33 21.63 -11.61
CA ASN A 149 2.43 20.57 -12.08
C ASN A 149 0.96 20.93 -11.91
N LEU A 150 0.64 21.99 -11.18
CA LEU A 150 -0.72 22.39 -10.82
C LEU A 150 -1.50 21.26 -10.11
N THR A 151 -0.87 20.61 -9.14
CA THR A 151 -1.45 19.52 -8.38
C THR A 151 -2.17 19.94 -7.11
N ILE A 152 -1.98 21.19 -6.69
CA ILE A 152 -2.80 21.83 -5.66
C ILE A 152 -4.13 22.24 -6.32
N TRP A 153 -5.23 21.80 -5.72
CA TRP A 153 -6.59 22.12 -6.14
C TRP A 153 -7.33 22.85 -5.02
N SER A 154 -8.53 23.37 -5.30
CA SER A 154 -9.24 24.28 -4.40
C SER A 154 -9.59 23.70 -3.01
N GLY A 155 -9.67 22.36 -2.90
CA GLY A 155 -9.92 21.65 -1.64
C GLY A 155 -8.66 21.01 -1.03
N SER A 156 -7.45 21.31 -1.55
CA SER A 156 -6.22 20.77 -0.97
C SER A 156 -6.00 21.30 0.45
N LYS A 157 -5.67 20.38 1.35
CA LYS A 157 -5.28 20.64 2.74
C LYS A 157 -4.00 19.88 3.03
N ASP A 158 -3.01 20.55 3.55
CA ASP A 158 -1.70 19.97 3.81
C ASP A 158 -1.76 18.94 4.93
N ILE A 159 -1.09 17.80 4.73
CA ILE A 159 -0.82 16.84 5.79
C ILE A 159 0.51 17.21 6.44
N SER A 160 0.51 17.32 7.76
CA SER A 160 1.70 17.59 8.57
C SER A 160 1.65 16.81 9.88
N GLY A 161 2.73 16.89 10.67
CA GLY A 161 2.76 16.27 12.01
C GLY A 161 1.68 16.83 12.95
N ASP A 162 1.25 18.07 12.73
CA ASP A 162 0.24 18.75 13.53
C ASP A 162 -1.16 18.72 12.89
N ASN A 163 -1.28 18.26 11.64
CA ASN A 163 -2.54 18.22 10.90
C ASN A 163 -2.64 16.89 10.11
N ALA A 164 -3.31 15.91 10.69
CA ALA A 164 -3.54 14.62 10.06
C ALA A 164 -4.77 14.59 9.13
N ASP A 165 -5.64 15.62 9.18
CA ASP A 165 -6.91 15.68 8.43
C ASP A 165 -6.75 16.25 7.01
N GLY A 166 -5.51 16.33 6.53
CA GLY A 166 -5.19 16.79 5.19
C GLY A 166 -5.43 15.74 4.12
N ASN A 167 -5.34 16.18 2.87
CA ASN A 167 -5.44 15.34 1.67
C ASN A 167 -4.31 15.60 0.65
N TYR A 168 -3.32 16.40 1.04
CA TYR A 168 -2.20 16.75 0.18
C TYR A 168 -0.86 16.53 0.89
N ILE A 169 0.05 15.80 0.22
CA ILE A 169 1.37 15.44 0.73
C ILE A 169 2.45 16.15 -0.08
N TYR A 170 3.30 16.93 0.59
CA TYR A 170 4.52 17.46 0.01
C TYR A 170 5.64 16.42 0.14
N TYR A 171 5.84 15.63 -0.91
CA TYR A 171 6.82 14.54 -0.90
C TYR A 171 8.27 15.02 -0.91
N GLY A 172 8.52 16.29 -1.24
CA GLY A 172 9.86 16.81 -1.49
C GLY A 172 10.46 16.21 -2.77
N VAL A 173 11.74 16.42 -3.02
CA VAL A 173 12.45 15.88 -4.19
C VAL A 173 12.71 14.38 -3.97
N ARG A 174 11.66 13.55 -4.08
CA ARG A 174 11.67 12.11 -3.76
C ARG A 174 10.72 11.32 -4.66
N GLU A 175 10.96 11.29 -5.95
CA GLU A 175 10.08 10.63 -6.93
C GLU A 175 9.91 9.14 -6.63
N PHE A 176 11.01 8.44 -6.32
CA PHE A 176 10.95 7.03 -5.92
C PHE A 176 10.19 6.86 -4.60
N GLY A 177 10.51 7.65 -3.58
CA GLY A 177 9.84 7.60 -2.28
C GLY A 177 8.35 7.90 -2.37
N MET A 178 7.96 8.91 -3.16
CA MET A 178 6.56 9.22 -3.47
C MET A 178 5.85 8.01 -4.06
N SER A 179 6.40 7.42 -5.12
CA SER A 179 5.79 6.28 -5.80
C SER A 179 5.71 5.03 -4.89
N ALA A 180 6.74 4.79 -4.08
CA ALA A 180 6.72 3.69 -3.11
C ALA A 180 5.68 3.91 -1.99
N MET A 181 5.52 5.14 -1.50
CA MET A 181 4.46 5.48 -0.54
C MET A 181 3.07 5.32 -1.17
N MET A 182 2.89 5.74 -2.43
CA MET A 182 1.64 5.56 -3.16
C MET A 182 1.27 4.08 -3.31
N ASN A 183 2.25 3.20 -3.59
CA ASN A 183 2.02 1.76 -3.61
C ASN A 183 1.52 1.24 -2.25
N GLY A 184 2.12 1.71 -1.16
CA GLY A 184 1.69 1.35 0.20
C GLY A 184 0.27 1.83 0.51
N ILE A 185 -0.08 3.05 0.13
CA ILE A 185 -1.43 3.62 0.30
C ILE A 185 -2.46 2.82 -0.51
N ALA A 186 -2.15 2.51 -1.77
CA ALA A 186 -3.03 1.72 -2.64
C ALA A 186 -3.25 0.30 -2.10
N LEU A 187 -2.20 -0.35 -1.61
CA LEU A 187 -2.28 -1.70 -1.02
C LEU A 187 -3.03 -1.72 0.32
N HIS A 188 -2.95 -0.63 1.08
CA HIS A 188 -3.74 -0.48 2.32
C HIS A 188 -5.25 -0.41 2.03
N GLY A 189 -5.62 0.21 0.91
CA GLY A 189 -7.01 0.46 0.54
C GLY A 189 -7.64 1.65 1.28
N GLY A 190 -8.87 1.99 0.90
CA GLY A 190 -9.62 3.09 1.51
C GLY A 190 -9.27 4.49 0.99
N PHE A 191 -8.30 4.59 0.07
CA PHE A 191 -7.86 5.84 -0.56
C PHE A 191 -7.73 5.71 -2.07
N VAL A 192 -8.03 6.79 -2.77
CA VAL A 192 -7.66 7.01 -4.17
C VAL A 192 -6.47 7.95 -4.16
N ASN A 193 -5.29 7.49 -4.59
CA ASN A 193 -4.09 8.30 -4.49
C ASN A 193 -3.56 8.76 -5.84
N TYR A 194 -2.88 9.90 -5.85
CA TYR A 194 -2.13 10.40 -6.99
C TYR A 194 -0.80 11.02 -6.55
N GLY A 195 0.19 10.98 -7.43
CA GLY A 195 1.46 11.66 -7.25
C GLY A 195 1.90 12.29 -8.55
N ALA A 196 2.64 13.39 -8.47
CA ALA A 196 3.04 14.13 -9.65
C ALA A 196 4.52 14.53 -9.61
N THR A 197 5.10 14.49 -10.80
CA THR A 197 6.43 15.01 -11.11
C THR A 197 6.49 15.39 -12.57
N PHE A 198 7.60 15.95 -13.06
CA PHE A 198 7.80 16.12 -14.50
C PHE A 198 8.00 14.75 -15.19
N LEU A 199 7.56 14.65 -16.43
CA LEU A 199 7.64 13.40 -17.20
C LEU A 199 9.05 12.79 -17.18
N MET A 200 10.07 13.60 -17.38
CA MET A 200 11.46 13.13 -17.37
C MET A 200 11.93 12.61 -16.00
N PHE A 201 11.34 13.08 -14.91
CA PHE A 201 11.69 12.65 -13.55
C PHE A 201 11.04 11.31 -13.16
N MET A 202 10.14 10.77 -13.99
CA MET A 202 9.65 9.40 -13.85
C MET A 202 10.77 8.35 -13.91
N GLU A 203 11.90 8.68 -14.53
CA GLU A 203 13.11 7.83 -14.51
C GLU A 203 13.60 7.54 -13.09
N TYR A 204 13.52 8.51 -12.18
CA TYR A 204 13.88 8.31 -10.77
C TYR A 204 12.91 7.40 -10.02
N ALA A 205 11.64 7.36 -10.44
CA ALA A 205 10.57 6.56 -9.81
C ALA A 205 10.41 5.16 -10.44
N ARG A 206 11.08 4.86 -11.55
CA ARG A 206 10.82 3.71 -12.42
C ARG A 206 10.64 2.38 -11.68
N ASN A 207 11.50 2.07 -10.73
CA ASN A 207 11.44 0.79 -10.03
C ASN A 207 10.22 0.68 -9.08
N ALA A 208 9.77 1.79 -8.51
CA ALA A 208 8.57 1.81 -7.68
C ALA A 208 7.27 1.81 -8.51
N VAL A 209 7.30 2.43 -9.70
CA VAL A 209 6.15 2.44 -10.63
C VAL A 209 5.94 1.07 -11.28
N ARG A 210 7.01 0.33 -11.55
CA ARG A 210 6.98 -1.01 -12.16
C ARG A 210 6.38 -2.06 -11.24
#